data_89409b84cff7c004234c084000e18988
#
_entry.id   89409b84cff7c004234c084000e18988
#
_cell.length_a   1.000
_cell.length_b   1.000
_cell.length_c   1.000
_cell.angle_alpha   90.00
_cell.angle_beta   90.00
_cell.angle_gamma   90.00
#
_symmetry.space_group_name_H-M   'P 1'
#
loop_
_entity.id
_entity.type
_entity.pdbx_description
1 polymer ?
#
loop_
_entity_poly.entity_id
_entity_poly.type
_entity_poly.pdbx_seq_one_letter_code
_entity_poly.pdbx_strand_id
1 'polypeptide(L)'
;MRKTRKSGGKVIATGAYGCVFDPALKCENDTKREKGKVSKLMTATNATKEFIEILEVESKLRKLKNYKDYFLTYDTKLCRPSKLTIPDLTSFSTKCKVFDGITSANINSHLDTLTAINIPNGGIPVDDYVFEDGSFTKIYKLHKSLVNLLRNGIVPMNKKHLFHSDIKDSNVMVEDNDPEIKTRLIDWGLFTEYKPIPNFPFPRKWTNRPLQFNVPFSVILFSDKFTEKYNKYLKDGGAPVEEQLKPFVIEYINFWIKHRGAGHYKFINEIMFCLFNNSLEDEPPEKRAEIIETQITMDYIVGYLVDVLVHYTRFDKDGSICLREYIDNVYVKIVDIWGFITVYYPIIELLSESYVKLSKNELKLFNQIQFIFVEYLYNPRHTPIDLKELYSDLSIVGKLLHQKENNGSIATYVSPSSFGEESSEPKNITRKTRPKTI
;
A
#
# COMPACT_ATOMS: atom_id res chain seq x y z
N MET A 1 -3.49 -30.00 -22.77
CA MET A 1 -2.84 -29.27 -23.88
C MET A 1 -1.94 -28.18 -23.30
N ARG A 2 -0.63 -28.26 -23.50
CA ARG A 2 0.29 -27.18 -23.09
C ARG A 2 0.00 -25.94 -23.95
N LYS A 3 -0.55 -24.89 -23.37
CA LYS A 3 -0.63 -23.59 -24.05
C LYS A 3 0.79 -23.11 -24.32
N THR A 4 1.17 -23.07 -25.60
CA THR A 4 2.40 -22.44 -26.05
C THR A 4 2.37 -20.98 -25.62
N ARG A 5 3.19 -20.63 -24.61
CA ARG A 5 3.40 -19.22 -24.20
C ARG A 5 3.89 -18.45 -25.42
N LYS A 6 3.11 -17.48 -25.89
CA LYS A 6 3.54 -16.53 -26.92
C LYS A 6 4.82 -15.84 -26.45
N SER A 7 5.86 -15.85 -27.26
CA SER A 7 7.21 -15.37 -26.95
C SER A 7 7.36 -13.85 -27.07
N GLY A 8 6.57 -13.06 -26.36
CA GLY A 8 6.68 -11.61 -26.33
C GLY A 8 6.15 -11.06 -25.01
N GLY A 9 6.85 -10.07 -24.44
CA GLY A 9 6.39 -9.39 -23.24
C GLY A 9 5.25 -8.41 -23.57
N LYS A 10 4.16 -8.45 -22.82
CA LYS A 10 3.09 -7.44 -22.90
C LYS A 10 3.24 -6.43 -21.76
N VAL A 11 2.73 -5.22 -21.93
CA VAL A 11 2.61 -4.28 -20.82
C VAL A 11 1.55 -4.80 -19.84
N ILE A 12 1.98 -5.04 -18.60
CA ILE A 12 1.10 -5.52 -17.52
C ILE A 12 0.66 -4.42 -16.58
N ALA A 13 1.53 -3.43 -16.32
CA ALA A 13 1.27 -2.33 -15.39
C ALA A 13 1.95 -1.03 -15.85
N THR A 14 1.52 0.10 -15.31
CA THR A 14 2.21 1.38 -15.40
C THR A 14 2.45 1.92 -13.98
N GLY A 15 3.60 2.51 -13.75
CA GLY A 15 3.93 3.27 -12.55
C GLY A 15 4.10 4.75 -12.88
N ALA A 16 4.47 5.56 -11.89
CA ALA A 16 4.67 7.00 -12.06
C ALA A 16 5.72 7.35 -13.14
N TYR A 17 6.76 6.53 -13.29
CA TYR A 17 7.91 6.83 -14.14
C TYR A 17 8.17 5.80 -15.24
N GLY A 18 7.36 4.74 -15.34
CA GLY A 18 7.64 3.67 -16.30
C GLY A 18 6.54 2.65 -16.46
N CYS A 19 6.72 1.77 -17.42
CA CYS A 19 5.79 0.70 -17.76
C CYS A 19 6.43 -0.66 -17.53
N VAL A 20 5.67 -1.61 -16.98
CA VAL A 20 6.15 -2.95 -16.64
C VAL A 20 5.75 -3.93 -17.72
N PHE A 21 6.72 -4.70 -18.20
CA PHE A 21 6.57 -5.73 -19.22
C PHE A 21 6.80 -7.13 -18.63
N ASP A 22 5.93 -8.07 -18.93
CA ASP A 22 6.07 -9.49 -18.60
C ASP A 22 5.88 -10.36 -19.86
N PRO A 23 6.83 -11.24 -20.18
CA PRO A 23 8.18 -11.40 -19.62
C PRO A 23 9.09 -10.21 -19.92
N ALA A 24 10.25 -10.18 -19.24
CA ALA A 24 11.24 -9.11 -19.39
C ALA A 24 11.58 -8.83 -20.87
N LEU A 25 11.85 -7.56 -21.18
CA LEU A 25 12.32 -7.15 -22.50
C LEU A 25 13.69 -7.78 -22.81
N LYS A 26 13.94 -8.04 -24.07
CA LYS A 26 15.24 -8.50 -24.53
C LYS A 26 16.22 -7.32 -24.51
N CYS A 27 17.39 -7.47 -23.92
CA CYS A 27 18.44 -6.47 -23.96
C CYS A 27 19.25 -6.55 -25.27
N GLU A 28 19.87 -5.44 -25.69
CA GLU A 28 20.59 -5.35 -26.99
C GLU A 28 21.66 -6.43 -27.18
N ASN A 29 22.44 -6.72 -26.13
CA ASN A 29 23.56 -7.66 -26.21
C ASN A 29 23.19 -9.09 -25.80
N ASP A 30 21.93 -9.34 -25.47
CA ASP A 30 21.49 -10.67 -25.06
C ASP A 30 20.92 -11.45 -26.23
N THR A 31 21.19 -12.75 -26.31
CA THR A 31 20.59 -13.64 -27.33
C THR A 31 19.15 -13.98 -27.01
N LYS A 32 18.77 -14.01 -25.72
CA LYS A 32 17.45 -14.40 -25.21
C LYS A 32 16.98 -13.45 -24.12
N ARG A 33 15.67 -13.43 -23.86
CA ARG A 33 15.09 -12.75 -22.71
C ARG A 33 15.47 -13.46 -21.41
N GLU A 34 15.64 -12.70 -20.34
CA GLU A 34 15.84 -13.27 -19.02
C GLU A 34 14.54 -13.95 -18.53
N LYS A 35 14.66 -15.23 -18.16
CA LYS A 35 13.51 -15.99 -17.65
C LYS A 35 13.18 -15.61 -16.22
N GLY A 36 11.89 -15.61 -15.86
CA GLY A 36 11.44 -15.32 -14.49
C GLY A 36 11.67 -13.87 -14.06
N LYS A 37 11.84 -12.97 -15.03
CA LYS A 37 11.96 -11.53 -14.79
C LYS A 37 10.89 -10.74 -15.53
N VAL A 38 10.65 -9.54 -15.01
CA VAL A 38 9.88 -8.46 -15.65
C VAL A 38 10.81 -7.28 -15.93
N SER A 39 10.43 -6.42 -16.88
CA SER A 39 11.17 -5.19 -17.18
C SER A 39 10.33 -3.97 -16.84
N LYS A 40 10.87 -3.05 -16.05
CA LYS A 40 10.31 -1.71 -15.88
C LYS A 40 11.03 -0.76 -16.86
N LEU A 41 10.36 -0.39 -17.94
CA LEU A 41 10.88 0.53 -18.96
C LEU A 41 10.63 1.97 -18.52
N MET A 42 11.68 2.80 -18.58
CA MET A 42 11.68 4.19 -18.09
C MET A 42 12.57 5.07 -18.99
N THR A 43 12.54 6.38 -18.78
CA THR A 43 13.63 7.24 -19.30
C THR A 43 14.97 6.80 -18.70
N ALA A 44 16.07 6.94 -19.43
CA ALA A 44 17.39 6.51 -18.98
C ALA A 44 17.80 7.13 -17.64
N THR A 45 17.45 8.41 -17.42
CA THR A 45 17.73 9.12 -16.16
C THR A 45 16.97 8.48 -14.97
N ASN A 46 15.67 8.25 -15.14
CA ASN A 46 14.85 7.66 -14.08
C ASN A 46 15.26 6.20 -13.79
N ALA A 47 15.55 5.42 -14.84
CA ALA A 47 16.02 4.04 -14.68
C ALA A 47 17.35 3.97 -13.92
N THR A 48 18.32 4.83 -14.26
CA THR A 48 19.61 4.87 -13.56
C THR A 48 19.44 5.24 -12.09
N LYS A 49 18.61 6.25 -11.81
CA LYS A 49 18.33 6.68 -10.44
C LYS A 49 17.68 5.56 -9.63
N GLU A 50 16.60 4.96 -10.13
CA GLU A 50 15.88 3.88 -9.45
C GLU A 50 16.78 2.64 -9.26
N PHE A 51 17.61 2.32 -10.24
CA PHE A 51 18.55 1.21 -10.14
C PHE A 51 19.58 1.41 -9.02
N ILE A 52 20.16 2.62 -8.89
CA ILE A 52 21.07 2.95 -7.80
C ILE A 52 20.37 2.84 -6.44
N GLU A 53 19.16 3.37 -6.33
CA GLU A 53 18.35 3.26 -5.11
C GLU A 53 18.09 1.79 -4.73
N ILE A 54 17.75 0.92 -5.69
CA ILE A 54 17.56 -0.52 -5.45
C ILE A 54 18.84 -1.17 -4.93
N LEU A 55 20.01 -0.86 -5.53
CA LEU A 55 21.30 -1.40 -5.08
C LEU A 55 21.66 -0.95 -3.66
N GLU A 56 21.38 0.31 -3.31
CA GLU A 56 21.58 0.83 -1.94
C GLU A 56 20.72 0.08 -0.95
N VAL A 57 19.42 -0.08 -1.26
CA VAL A 57 18.48 -0.83 -0.44
C VAL A 57 18.92 -2.28 -0.27
N GLU A 58 19.26 -2.97 -1.36
CA GLU A 58 19.75 -4.34 -1.32
C GLU A 58 20.99 -4.47 -0.43
N SER A 59 21.96 -3.54 -0.54
CA SER A 59 23.18 -3.55 0.28
C SER A 59 22.91 -3.59 1.79
N LYS A 60 21.79 -3.01 2.23
CA LYS A 60 21.33 -2.99 3.62
C LYS A 60 20.51 -4.22 3.96
N LEU A 61 19.57 -4.61 3.11
CA LEU A 61 18.65 -5.72 3.33
C LEU A 61 19.34 -7.10 3.27
N ARG A 62 20.40 -7.27 2.47
CA ARG A 62 21.17 -8.54 2.39
C ARG A 62 21.81 -8.97 3.71
N LYS A 63 21.88 -8.08 4.71
CA LYS A 63 22.32 -8.40 6.07
C LYS A 63 21.22 -9.09 6.90
N LEU A 64 20.00 -9.16 6.41
CA LEU A 64 18.89 -9.87 7.03
C LEU A 64 18.89 -11.33 6.56
N LYS A 65 18.58 -12.23 7.49
CA LYS A 65 18.48 -13.66 7.17
C LYS A 65 17.38 -13.89 6.12
N ASN A 66 17.68 -14.62 5.07
CA ASN A 66 16.73 -15.00 4.03
C ASN A 66 16.02 -13.80 3.35
N TYR A 67 16.70 -12.64 3.24
CA TYR A 67 16.08 -11.42 2.71
C TYR A 67 15.39 -11.60 1.36
N LYS A 68 15.88 -12.50 0.49
CA LYS A 68 15.29 -12.80 -0.81
C LYS A 68 13.90 -13.45 -0.76
N ASP A 69 13.56 -14.04 0.40
CA ASP A 69 12.23 -14.62 0.59
C ASP A 69 11.16 -13.54 0.86
N TYR A 70 11.60 -12.31 1.23
CA TYR A 70 10.70 -11.22 1.66
C TYR A 70 10.81 -9.95 0.82
N PHE A 71 11.93 -9.72 0.10
CA PHE A 71 12.23 -8.46 -0.56
C PHE A 71 12.73 -8.68 -1.99
N LEU A 72 12.07 -8.04 -2.97
CA LEU A 72 12.44 -8.12 -4.38
C LEU A 72 13.40 -6.97 -4.76
N THR A 73 14.64 -7.06 -4.27
CA THR A 73 15.71 -6.09 -4.55
C THR A 73 16.92 -6.71 -5.21
N TYR A 74 16.97 -8.04 -5.29
CA TYR A 74 18.13 -8.81 -5.77
C TYR A 74 18.05 -9.09 -7.27
N ASP A 75 19.19 -9.46 -7.84
CA ASP A 75 19.32 -9.89 -9.25
C ASP A 75 18.73 -8.86 -10.24
N THR A 76 18.90 -7.58 -9.91
CA THR A 76 18.43 -6.45 -10.70
C THR A 76 19.49 -6.04 -11.71
N LYS A 77 19.10 -5.75 -12.96
CA LYS A 77 20.01 -5.40 -14.05
C LYS A 77 19.45 -4.25 -14.88
N LEU A 78 20.27 -3.25 -15.17
CA LEU A 78 19.97 -2.28 -16.23
C LEU A 78 20.03 -2.97 -17.60
N CYS A 79 19.08 -2.67 -18.45
CA CYS A 79 18.90 -3.27 -19.76
C CYS A 79 18.60 -2.18 -20.78
N ARG A 80 19.46 -2.00 -21.79
CA ARG A 80 19.08 -1.31 -23.01
C ARG A 80 18.20 -2.25 -23.82
N PRO A 81 16.92 -1.91 -24.05
CA PRO A 81 16.03 -2.81 -24.74
C PRO A 81 16.39 -2.93 -26.24
N SER A 82 16.44 -4.15 -26.75
CA SER A 82 16.42 -4.39 -28.20
C SER A 82 15.10 -3.91 -28.79
N LYS A 83 15.02 -3.79 -30.10
CA LYS A 83 13.77 -3.46 -30.81
C LYS A 83 12.60 -4.26 -30.28
N LEU A 84 11.56 -3.56 -29.80
CA LEU A 84 10.34 -4.15 -29.28
C LEU A 84 9.55 -4.80 -30.42
N THR A 85 9.06 -6.00 -30.15
CA THR A 85 8.27 -6.78 -31.11
C THR A 85 6.77 -6.47 -30.98
N ILE A 86 5.96 -6.88 -31.95
CA ILE A 86 4.49 -6.73 -31.89
C ILE A 86 3.90 -7.30 -30.59
N PRO A 87 4.29 -8.50 -30.09
CA PRO A 87 3.85 -8.96 -28.78
C PRO A 87 4.22 -8.05 -27.62
N ASP A 88 5.39 -7.41 -27.64
CA ASP A 88 5.81 -6.46 -26.58
C ASP A 88 4.91 -5.21 -26.53
N LEU A 89 4.39 -4.81 -27.68
CA LEU A 89 3.52 -3.65 -27.82
C LEU A 89 2.05 -3.94 -27.47
N THR A 90 1.72 -5.19 -27.12
CA THR A 90 0.38 -5.55 -26.66
C THR A 90 0.04 -4.76 -25.40
N SER A 91 -1.11 -4.10 -25.40
CA SER A 91 -1.59 -3.21 -24.34
C SER A 91 -0.73 -1.95 -24.08
N PHE A 92 0.26 -1.66 -24.93
CA PHE A 92 1.11 -0.48 -24.73
C PHE A 92 0.28 0.80 -24.73
N SER A 93 -0.53 1.05 -25.77
CA SER A 93 -1.32 2.28 -25.91
C SER A 93 -2.38 2.47 -24.81
N THR A 94 -2.85 1.38 -24.18
CA THR A 94 -3.86 1.44 -23.12
C THR A 94 -3.25 1.55 -21.74
N LYS A 95 -2.13 0.87 -21.50
CA LYS A 95 -1.52 0.75 -20.16
C LYS A 95 -0.27 1.60 -19.97
N CYS A 96 0.46 1.99 -21.03
CA CYS A 96 1.70 2.75 -20.92
C CYS A 96 1.48 4.20 -21.39
N LYS A 97 1.13 5.09 -20.48
CA LYS A 97 0.83 6.51 -20.78
C LYS A 97 1.84 7.48 -20.17
N VAL A 98 2.93 6.96 -19.62
CA VAL A 98 3.91 7.74 -18.85
C VAL A 98 4.93 8.46 -19.76
N PHE A 99 5.04 8.06 -21.02
CA PHE A 99 5.99 8.66 -21.96
C PHE A 99 5.27 9.68 -22.84
N ASP A 100 5.62 10.95 -22.68
CA ASP A 100 5.07 12.00 -23.53
C ASP A 100 5.55 11.86 -24.99
N GLY A 101 4.63 11.91 -25.94
CA GLY A 101 4.92 11.77 -27.37
C GLY A 101 5.36 10.37 -27.85
N ILE A 102 5.58 9.41 -26.96
CA ILE A 102 5.99 8.04 -27.33
C ILE A 102 4.77 7.11 -27.34
N THR A 103 4.53 6.50 -28.47
CA THR A 103 3.42 5.58 -28.75
C THR A 103 3.92 4.21 -29.18
N SER A 104 3.02 3.22 -29.28
CA SER A 104 3.36 1.90 -29.84
C SER A 104 3.91 1.95 -31.28
N ALA A 105 3.57 3.01 -32.04
CA ALA A 105 4.02 3.16 -33.40
C ALA A 105 5.47 3.68 -33.51
N ASN A 106 5.90 4.54 -32.59
CA ASN A 106 7.20 5.21 -32.68
C ASN A 106 8.21 4.84 -31.58
N ILE A 107 7.84 4.03 -30.57
CA ILE A 107 8.74 3.70 -29.44
C ILE A 107 10.08 3.13 -29.89
N ASN A 108 10.09 2.35 -30.95
CA ASN A 108 11.31 1.74 -31.48
C ASN A 108 12.31 2.75 -32.06
N SER A 109 11.90 3.98 -32.36
CA SER A 109 12.78 5.08 -32.76
C SER A 109 13.25 5.95 -31.58
N HIS A 110 12.81 5.63 -30.34
CA HIS A 110 13.16 6.37 -29.12
C HIS A 110 13.87 5.47 -28.09
N LEU A 111 14.29 4.25 -28.46
CA LEU A 111 14.93 3.32 -27.52
C LEU A 111 16.26 3.80 -26.97
N ASP A 112 16.93 4.70 -27.65
CA ASP A 112 18.16 5.37 -27.22
C ASP A 112 17.95 6.25 -25.97
N THR A 113 16.74 6.78 -25.78
CA THR A 113 16.35 7.61 -24.62
C THR A 113 15.77 6.78 -23.47
N LEU A 114 15.50 5.48 -23.71
CA LEU A 114 14.84 4.59 -22.77
C LEU A 114 15.79 3.52 -22.24
N THR A 115 15.59 3.15 -20.99
CA THR A 115 16.31 2.06 -20.34
C THR A 115 15.33 1.25 -19.51
N ALA A 116 15.47 -0.06 -19.51
CA ALA A 116 14.69 -0.94 -18.65
C ALA A 116 15.50 -1.38 -17.43
N ILE A 117 14.80 -1.62 -16.33
CA ILE A 117 15.33 -2.34 -15.18
C ILE A 117 14.69 -3.74 -15.21
N ASN A 118 15.52 -4.78 -15.38
CA ASN A 118 15.08 -6.16 -15.25
C ASN A 118 15.15 -6.58 -13.79
N ILE A 119 14.02 -7.00 -13.24
CA ILE A 119 13.88 -7.45 -11.84
C ILE A 119 13.19 -8.81 -11.80
N PRO A 120 13.38 -9.62 -10.74
CA PRO A 120 12.66 -10.88 -10.59
C PRO A 120 11.14 -10.66 -10.65
N ASN A 121 10.43 -11.58 -11.32
CA ASN A 121 8.97 -11.58 -11.31
C ASN A 121 8.48 -12.05 -9.93
N GLY A 122 7.78 -11.20 -9.22
CA GLY A 122 7.20 -11.48 -7.89
C GLY A 122 5.80 -12.08 -7.92
N GLY A 123 5.24 -12.31 -9.10
CA GLY A 123 3.84 -12.71 -9.26
C GLY A 123 2.92 -11.52 -9.50
N ILE A 124 1.79 -11.46 -8.81
CA ILE A 124 0.80 -10.38 -8.91
C ILE A 124 0.61 -9.68 -7.56
N PRO A 125 0.15 -8.42 -7.52
CA PRO A 125 -0.15 -7.72 -6.27
C PRO A 125 -1.26 -8.40 -5.46
N VAL A 126 -1.28 -8.16 -4.13
CA VAL A 126 -2.27 -8.78 -3.23
C VAL A 126 -3.71 -8.43 -3.63
N ASP A 127 -3.97 -7.20 -4.04
CA ASP A 127 -5.30 -6.79 -4.49
C ASP A 127 -5.76 -7.59 -5.72
N ASP A 128 -4.90 -7.70 -6.75
CA ASP A 128 -5.19 -8.52 -7.93
C ASP A 128 -5.39 -10.00 -7.56
N TYR A 129 -4.55 -10.54 -6.64
CA TYR A 129 -4.63 -11.93 -6.19
C TYR A 129 -5.95 -12.26 -5.48
N VAL A 130 -6.40 -11.37 -4.60
CA VAL A 130 -7.66 -11.55 -3.85
C VAL A 130 -8.87 -11.50 -4.79
N PHE A 131 -8.87 -10.60 -5.78
CA PHE A 131 -10.00 -10.43 -6.69
C PHE A 131 -9.97 -11.35 -7.92
N GLU A 132 -8.82 -11.95 -8.28
CA GLU A 132 -8.76 -12.95 -9.36
C GLU A 132 -9.46 -14.26 -8.99
N ASP A 133 -9.32 -14.68 -7.73
CA ASP A 133 -9.96 -15.88 -7.18
C ASP A 133 -10.12 -15.70 -5.66
N GLY A 134 -11.25 -15.11 -5.24
CA GLY A 134 -11.60 -14.87 -3.84
C GLY A 134 -11.87 -16.12 -3.00
N SER A 135 -11.36 -17.30 -3.38
CA SER A 135 -11.56 -18.55 -2.63
C SER A 135 -10.89 -18.49 -1.26
N PHE A 136 -11.59 -18.96 -0.24
CA PHE A 136 -11.09 -18.98 1.14
C PHE A 136 -9.80 -19.76 1.30
N THR A 137 -9.61 -20.82 0.54
CA THR A 137 -8.37 -21.61 0.52
C THR A 137 -7.18 -20.76 0.07
N LYS A 138 -7.31 -19.96 -0.99
CA LYS A 138 -6.27 -19.05 -1.45
C LYS A 138 -6.04 -17.92 -0.46
N ILE A 139 -7.10 -17.32 0.07
CA ILE A 139 -6.99 -16.27 1.10
C ILE A 139 -6.31 -16.82 2.37
N TYR A 140 -6.57 -18.05 2.77
CA TYR A 140 -5.88 -18.70 3.90
C TYR A 140 -4.37 -18.88 3.65
N LYS A 141 -4.00 -19.36 2.46
CA LYS A 141 -2.59 -19.50 2.08
C LYS A 141 -1.91 -18.12 2.02
N LEU A 142 -2.58 -17.12 1.45
CA LEU A 142 -2.12 -15.73 1.43
C LEU A 142 -1.90 -15.19 2.85
N HIS A 143 -2.88 -15.33 3.74
CA HIS A 143 -2.78 -14.92 5.14
C HIS A 143 -1.56 -15.53 5.84
N LYS A 144 -1.31 -16.83 5.68
CA LYS A 144 -0.11 -17.49 6.24
C LYS A 144 1.18 -16.87 5.72
N SER A 145 1.25 -16.58 4.43
CA SER A 145 2.41 -15.96 3.81
C SER A 145 2.59 -14.51 4.27
N LEU A 146 1.52 -13.73 4.42
CA LEU A 146 1.56 -12.37 4.96
C LEU A 146 2.06 -12.34 6.41
N VAL A 147 1.55 -13.24 7.28
CA VAL A 147 2.03 -13.33 8.67
C VAL A 147 3.51 -13.72 8.71
N ASN A 148 3.97 -14.59 7.79
CA ASN A 148 5.38 -14.92 7.65
C ASN A 148 6.21 -13.70 7.19
N LEU A 149 5.72 -12.93 6.22
CA LEU A 149 6.36 -11.67 5.78
C LEU A 149 6.49 -10.67 6.94
N LEU A 150 5.43 -10.48 7.73
CA LEU A 150 5.49 -9.62 8.91
C LEU A 150 6.55 -10.08 9.90
N ARG A 151 6.49 -11.36 10.30
CA ARG A 151 7.31 -11.93 11.38
C ARG A 151 8.78 -12.01 11.02
N ASN A 152 9.09 -12.42 9.80
CA ASN A 152 10.45 -12.78 9.38
C ASN A 152 11.07 -11.79 8.38
N GLY A 153 10.28 -10.91 7.79
CA GLY A 153 10.72 -9.84 6.88
C GLY A 153 10.63 -8.47 7.54
N ILE A 154 9.41 -7.94 7.73
CA ILE A 154 9.17 -6.54 8.13
C ILE A 154 9.72 -6.25 9.53
N VAL A 155 9.32 -7.03 10.54
CA VAL A 155 9.76 -6.80 11.94
C VAL A 155 11.29 -6.88 12.08
N PRO A 156 12.01 -7.86 11.51
CA PRO A 156 13.47 -7.85 11.51
C PRO A 156 14.10 -6.67 10.77
N MET A 157 13.49 -6.20 9.68
CA MET A 157 13.92 -5.01 8.94
C MET A 157 13.82 -3.76 9.83
N ASN A 158 12.68 -3.53 10.48
CA ASN A 158 12.47 -2.40 11.37
C ASN A 158 13.41 -2.45 12.60
N LYS A 159 13.69 -3.63 13.16
CA LYS A 159 14.69 -3.80 14.23
C LYS A 159 16.12 -3.41 13.81
N LYS A 160 16.42 -3.37 12.52
CA LYS A 160 17.67 -2.85 11.95
C LYS A 160 17.58 -1.37 11.57
N HIS A 161 16.52 -0.68 12.00
CA HIS A 161 16.26 0.73 11.70
C HIS A 161 16.11 1.03 10.19
N LEU A 162 15.62 0.04 9.45
CA LEU A 162 15.30 0.12 8.04
C LEU A 162 13.77 0.10 7.90
N PHE A 163 13.22 1.04 7.16
CA PHE A 163 11.77 1.21 7.00
C PHE A 163 11.40 1.32 5.54
N HIS A 164 10.37 0.58 5.13
CA HIS A 164 9.83 0.65 3.77
C HIS A 164 9.02 1.94 3.56
N SER A 165 8.21 2.30 4.55
CA SER A 165 7.40 3.53 4.62
C SER A 165 6.33 3.70 3.52
N ASP A 166 6.05 2.62 2.75
CA ASP A 166 4.97 2.58 1.75
C ASP A 166 4.43 1.16 1.55
N ILE A 167 4.31 0.38 2.64
CA ILE A 167 3.70 -0.95 2.57
C ILE A 167 2.20 -0.79 2.33
N LYS A 168 1.68 -1.48 1.32
CA LYS A 168 0.27 -1.55 0.93
C LYS A 168 0.05 -2.77 0.03
N ASP A 169 -1.19 -3.13 -0.22
CA ASP A 169 -1.60 -4.28 -1.04
C ASP A 169 -0.93 -4.33 -2.42
N SER A 170 -0.84 -3.19 -3.11
CA SER A 170 -0.21 -3.07 -4.43
C SER A 170 1.33 -3.14 -4.40
N ASN A 171 1.96 -3.02 -3.22
CA ASN A 171 3.40 -3.14 -3.02
C ASN A 171 3.82 -4.47 -2.39
N VAL A 172 2.87 -5.40 -2.19
CA VAL A 172 3.12 -6.77 -1.76
C VAL A 172 2.77 -7.71 -2.92
N MET A 173 3.79 -8.34 -3.50
CA MET A 173 3.62 -9.30 -4.60
C MET A 173 3.36 -10.69 -4.06
N VAL A 174 2.48 -11.43 -4.71
CA VAL A 174 2.12 -12.83 -4.41
C VAL A 174 2.62 -13.72 -5.52
N GLU A 175 3.60 -14.54 -5.22
CA GLU A 175 4.06 -15.63 -6.09
C GLU A 175 3.38 -16.92 -5.65
N ASP A 176 2.42 -17.37 -6.48
CA ASP A 176 1.66 -18.61 -6.21
C ASP A 176 2.27 -19.75 -7.03
N ASN A 177 3.03 -20.60 -6.34
CA ASN A 177 3.64 -21.81 -6.88
C ASN A 177 3.05 -23.06 -6.26
N ASP A 178 1.73 -23.16 -6.16
CA ASP A 178 1.01 -24.25 -5.49
C ASP A 178 1.87 -25.50 -5.19
N PRO A 179 1.96 -25.96 -3.94
CA PRO A 179 1.13 -25.58 -2.79
C PRO A 179 1.61 -24.35 -1.99
N GLU A 180 2.77 -23.78 -2.32
CA GLU A 180 3.38 -22.68 -1.56
C GLU A 180 3.10 -21.32 -2.18
N ILE A 181 2.72 -20.37 -1.33
CA ILE A 181 2.60 -18.96 -1.68
C ILE A 181 3.72 -18.18 -0.99
N LYS A 182 4.39 -17.29 -1.74
CA LYS A 182 5.37 -16.35 -1.21
C LYS A 182 4.91 -14.92 -1.41
N THR A 183 4.97 -14.12 -0.35
CA THR A 183 4.68 -12.68 -0.42
C THR A 183 5.96 -11.89 -0.22
N ARG A 184 6.20 -10.88 -1.10
CA ARG A 184 7.43 -10.08 -1.09
C ARG A 184 7.13 -8.61 -1.34
N LEU A 185 7.89 -7.74 -0.68
CA LEU A 185 7.81 -6.30 -0.86
C LEU A 185 8.54 -5.85 -2.13
N ILE A 186 7.92 -4.88 -2.80
CA ILE A 186 8.45 -4.12 -3.95
C ILE A 186 8.30 -2.62 -3.69
N ASP A 187 8.84 -1.79 -4.59
CA ASP A 187 8.73 -0.32 -4.57
C ASP A 187 9.39 0.33 -3.37
N TRP A 188 10.70 0.44 -3.43
CA TRP A 188 11.56 0.97 -2.39
C TRP A 188 11.77 2.49 -2.45
N GLY A 189 10.97 3.21 -3.24
CA GLY A 189 11.09 4.65 -3.45
C GLY A 189 11.04 5.48 -2.16
N LEU A 190 10.31 5.01 -1.14
CA LEU A 190 10.20 5.66 0.17
C LEU A 190 11.03 4.97 1.26
N PHE A 191 11.87 3.99 0.90
CA PHE A 191 12.76 3.34 1.85
C PHE A 191 13.64 4.34 2.61
N THR A 192 13.76 4.12 3.91
CA THR A 192 14.42 5.05 4.83
C THR A 192 15.22 4.26 5.87
N GLU A 193 16.45 4.71 6.13
CA GLU A 193 17.20 4.32 7.33
C GLU A 193 17.06 5.45 8.36
N TYR A 194 16.65 5.10 9.58
CA TYR A 194 16.53 6.06 10.66
C TYR A 194 16.85 5.42 12.00
N LYS A 195 17.71 6.08 12.79
CA LYS A 195 18.11 5.60 14.12
C LYS A 195 17.64 6.61 15.18
N PRO A 196 16.98 6.16 16.25
CA PRO A 196 16.55 7.02 17.35
C PRO A 196 17.74 7.34 18.27
N ILE A 197 18.75 8.02 17.73
CA ILE A 197 19.94 8.49 18.46
C ILE A 197 20.06 10.01 18.32
N PRO A 198 20.66 10.71 19.30
CA PRO A 198 20.84 12.15 19.23
C PRO A 198 21.49 12.60 17.91
N ASN A 199 20.99 13.69 17.33
CA ASN A 199 21.48 14.30 16.09
C ASN A 199 21.39 13.44 14.83
N PHE A 200 20.73 12.27 14.85
CA PHE A 200 20.44 11.57 13.60
C PHE A 200 19.46 12.42 12.76
N PRO A 201 19.78 12.69 11.48
CA PRO A 201 18.97 13.57 10.66
C PRO A 201 17.57 12.97 10.44
N PHE A 202 16.56 13.84 10.51
CA PHE A 202 15.19 13.42 10.21
C PHE A 202 15.04 13.12 8.70
N PRO A 203 14.44 12.00 8.34
CA PRO A 203 14.37 11.58 6.94
C PRO A 203 13.50 12.51 6.09
N ARG A 204 14.06 13.11 5.05
CA ARG A 204 13.31 13.95 4.10
C ARG A 204 12.13 13.22 3.45
N LYS A 205 12.22 11.90 3.27
CA LYS A 205 11.14 11.06 2.71
C LYS A 205 9.92 10.94 3.63
N TRP A 206 10.03 11.31 4.90
CA TRP A 206 8.91 11.37 5.85
C TRP A 206 8.29 12.77 5.98
N THR A 207 8.97 13.81 5.49
CA THR A 207 8.49 15.18 5.61
C THR A 207 7.53 15.56 4.48
N ASN A 208 6.60 16.47 4.77
CA ASN A 208 5.68 17.06 3.79
C ASN A 208 4.85 16.03 2.99
N ARG A 209 4.57 14.86 3.56
CA ARG A 209 3.71 13.84 2.91
C ARG A 209 2.25 14.28 2.96
N PRO A 210 1.45 14.01 1.93
CA PRO A 210 0.00 14.15 2.00
C PRO A 210 -0.57 13.14 2.99
N LEU A 211 -1.85 13.28 3.35
CA LEU A 211 -2.56 12.28 4.12
C LEU A 211 -2.60 10.95 3.34
N GLN A 212 -2.24 9.86 3.99
CA GLN A 212 -2.13 8.53 3.37
C GLN A 212 -2.76 7.45 4.25
N PHE A 213 -3.35 6.43 3.64
CA PHE A 213 -4.02 5.34 4.35
C PHE A 213 -3.04 4.31 4.93
N ASN A 214 -1.89 4.15 4.30
CA ASN A 214 -0.92 3.08 4.57
C ASN A 214 0.26 3.51 5.46
N VAL A 215 0.18 4.67 6.08
CA VAL A 215 1.08 5.14 7.14
C VAL A 215 0.26 5.87 8.22
N PRO A 216 0.78 5.98 9.45
CA PRO A 216 0.09 6.68 10.54
C PRO A 216 -0.33 8.09 10.13
N PHE A 217 -1.53 8.52 10.49
CA PHE A 217 -2.04 9.85 10.16
C PHE A 217 -1.14 10.99 10.63
N SER A 218 -0.35 10.75 11.67
CA SER A 218 0.65 11.70 12.18
C SER A 218 1.71 12.12 11.14
N VAL A 219 1.83 11.43 10.01
CA VAL A 219 2.77 11.80 8.95
C VAL A 219 2.56 13.24 8.46
N ILE A 220 1.34 13.78 8.53
CA ILE A 220 1.04 15.16 8.14
C ILE A 220 1.57 16.20 9.14
N LEU A 221 1.92 15.79 10.36
CA LEU A 221 2.54 16.66 11.37
C LEU A 221 4.04 16.89 11.11
N PHE A 222 4.66 16.09 10.21
CA PHE A 222 6.09 16.20 9.91
C PHE A 222 6.34 17.23 8.81
N SER A 223 6.02 18.50 9.08
CA SER A 223 6.20 19.59 8.14
C SER A 223 6.49 20.92 8.85
N ASP A 224 7.24 21.79 8.16
CA ASP A 224 7.50 23.15 8.66
C ASP A 224 6.20 23.93 8.82
N LYS A 225 5.20 23.68 7.96
CA LYS A 225 3.89 24.32 8.04
C LYS A 225 3.10 23.93 9.27
N PHE A 226 3.21 22.67 9.70
CA PHE A 226 2.64 22.25 10.98
C PHE A 226 3.34 22.97 12.13
N THR A 227 4.66 22.94 12.15
CA THR A 227 5.48 23.60 13.18
C THR A 227 5.14 25.08 13.31
N GLU A 228 5.05 25.81 12.18
CA GLU A 228 4.67 27.21 12.13
C GLU A 228 3.28 27.47 12.75
N LYS A 229 2.27 26.72 12.27
CA LYS A 229 0.88 26.88 12.72
C LYS A 229 0.68 26.49 14.18
N TYR A 230 1.30 25.41 14.61
CA TYR A 230 1.16 24.93 15.97
C TYR A 230 1.90 25.80 16.97
N ASN A 231 3.10 26.29 16.65
CA ASN A 231 3.78 27.30 17.46
C ASN A 231 2.96 28.58 17.60
N LYS A 232 2.30 29.03 16.52
CA LYS A 232 1.39 30.19 16.59
C LYS A 232 0.22 29.91 17.51
N TYR A 233 -0.47 28.75 17.32
CA TYR A 233 -1.58 28.35 18.20
C TYR A 233 -1.22 28.42 19.70
N LEU A 234 -0.06 27.88 20.07
CA LEU A 234 0.41 27.86 21.44
C LEU A 234 0.76 29.26 21.95
N LYS A 235 1.36 30.13 21.11
CA LYS A 235 1.66 31.54 21.46
C LYS A 235 0.41 32.37 21.66
N ASP A 236 -0.65 32.07 20.91
CA ASP A 236 -1.95 32.75 21.00
C ASP A 236 -2.80 32.26 22.22
N GLY A 237 -2.22 31.45 23.09
CA GLY A 237 -2.86 30.97 24.34
C GLY A 237 -3.52 29.60 24.22
N GLY A 238 -3.36 28.91 23.12
CA GLY A 238 -3.82 27.52 22.97
C GLY A 238 -3.03 26.57 23.86
N ALA A 239 -3.68 25.53 24.37
CA ALA A 239 -3.05 24.49 25.18
C ALA A 239 -3.12 23.10 24.52
N PRO A 240 -2.14 22.21 24.78
CA PRO A 240 -2.15 20.83 24.24
C PRO A 240 -3.10 19.92 25.05
N VAL A 241 -4.38 20.32 25.13
CA VAL A 241 -5.45 19.56 25.77
C VAL A 241 -6.54 19.26 24.76
N GLU A 242 -7.22 18.12 24.92
CA GLU A 242 -8.10 17.55 23.91
C GLU A 242 -9.15 18.52 23.38
N GLU A 243 -9.89 19.19 24.28
CA GLU A 243 -10.98 20.09 23.92
C GLU A 243 -10.52 21.28 23.06
N GLN A 244 -9.31 21.81 23.35
CA GLN A 244 -8.76 22.94 22.60
C GLN A 244 -8.05 22.52 21.32
N LEU A 245 -7.48 21.32 21.28
CA LEU A 245 -6.79 20.79 20.11
C LEU A 245 -7.72 20.35 19.00
N LYS A 246 -8.90 19.80 19.31
CA LYS A 246 -9.84 19.32 18.27
C LYS A 246 -10.14 20.37 17.19
N PRO A 247 -10.57 21.61 17.51
CA PRO A 247 -10.82 22.62 16.49
C PRO A 247 -9.56 22.98 15.69
N PHE A 248 -8.41 23.13 16.37
CA PHE A 248 -7.14 23.41 15.70
C PHE A 248 -6.75 22.30 14.71
N VAL A 249 -6.87 21.04 15.11
CA VAL A 249 -6.51 19.88 14.29
C VAL A 249 -7.43 19.77 13.07
N ILE A 250 -8.75 19.99 13.23
CA ILE A 250 -9.71 20.04 12.11
C ILE A 250 -9.30 21.13 11.11
N GLU A 251 -9.00 22.35 11.61
CA GLU A 251 -8.54 23.45 10.74
C GLU A 251 -7.24 23.08 10.03
N TYR A 252 -6.30 22.43 10.74
CA TYR A 252 -5.03 22.02 10.18
C TYR A 252 -5.20 20.93 9.10
N ILE A 253 -6.04 19.93 9.32
CA ILE A 253 -6.33 18.88 8.30
C ILE A 253 -6.88 19.52 7.04
N ASN A 254 -7.88 20.39 7.16
CA ASN A 254 -8.49 21.08 6.02
C ASN A 254 -7.47 21.98 5.28
N PHE A 255 -6.63 22.69 6.02
CA PHE A 255 -5.53 23.46 5.47
C PHE A 255 -4.56 22.54 4.72
N TRP A 256 -4.17 21.39 5.30
CA TRP A 256 -3.18 20.48 4.72
C TRP A 256 -3.70 19.83 3.45
N ILE A 257 -4.96 19.38 3.43
CA ILE A 257 -5.63 18.86 2.23
C ILE A 257 -5.63 19.92 1.12
N LYS A 258 -5.94 21.17 1.44
CA LYS A 258 -5.94 22.27 0.45
C LYS A 258 -4.52 22.62 -0.02
N HIS A 259 -3.54 22.59 0.87
CA HIS A 259 -2.15 22.97 0.59
C HIS A 259 -1.36 21.90 -0.15
N ARG A 260 -1.49 20.64 0.30
CA ARG A 260 -0.69 19.51 -0.20
C ARG A 260 -1.45 18.61 -1.17
N GLY A 261 -2.76 18.81 -1.30
CA GLY A 261 -3.68 17.91 -1.99
C GLY A 261 -4.32 16.89 -1.05
N ALA A 262 -5.45 16.34 -1.49
CA ALA A 262 -6.21 15.39 -0.70
C ALA A 262 -5.46 14.08 -0.39
N GLY A 263 -4.39 13.80 -1.12
CA GLY A 263 -3.64 12.55 -0.96
C GLY A 263 -4.56 11.35 -1.14
N HIS A 264 -4.60 10.48 -0.13
CA HIS A 264 -5.47 9.31 -0.09
C HIS A 264 -6.78 9.54 0.70
N TYR A 265 -7.17 10.78 1.01
CA TYR A 265 -8.37 11.05 1.84
C TYR A 265 -9.61 10.34 1.29
N LYS A 266 -9.84 10.42 -0.02
CA LYS A 266 -10.94 9.70 -0.66
C LYS A 266 -10.84 8.19 -0.48
N PHE A 267 -9.65 7.61 -0.59
CA PHE A 267 -9.44 6.18 -0.39
C PHE A 267 -9.60 5.77 1.08
N ILE A 268 -9.21 6.64 2.03
CA ILE A 268 -9.50 6.43 3.46
C ILE A 268 -11.02 6.36 3.68
N ASN A 269 -11.80 7.24 3.05
CA ASN A 269 -13.26 7.18 3.12
C ASN A 269 -13.83 5.89 2.50
N GLU A 270 -13.26 5.39 1.41
CA GLU A 270 -13.64 4.10 0.81
C GLU A 270 -13.37 2.94 1.79
N ILE A 271 -12.22 2.94 2.48
CA ILE A 271 -11.93 1.95 3.53
C ILE A 271 -12.92 2.06 4.68
N MET A 272 -13.18 3.27 5.20
CA MET A 272 -14.14 3.50 6.27
C MET A 272 -15.56 3.07 5.86
N PHE A 273 -15.92 3.30 4.59
CA PHE A 273 -17.20 2.82 4.06
C PHE A 273 -17.29 1.29 4.08
N CYS A 274 -16.25 0.58 3.65
CA CYS A 274 -16.22 -0.88 3.73
C CYS A 274 -16.35 -1.38 5.18
N LEU A 275 -15.74 -0.67 6.14
CA LEU A 275 -15.75 -1.05 7.55
C LEU A 275 -17.09 -0.75 8.24
N PHE A 276 -17.73 0.40 7.96
CA PHE A 276 -18.80 0.94 8.80
C PHE A 276 -20.16 1.08 8.12
N ASN A 277 -20.27 0.95 6.78
CA ASN A 277 -21.55 1.10 6.08
C ASN A 277 -22.67 0.21 6.66
N ASN A 278 -22.32 -0.99 7.09
CA ASN A 278 -23.29 -1.95 7.60
C ASN A 278 -23.75 -1.62 9.04
N SER A 279 -22.98 -0.83 9.80
CA SER A 279 -23.44 -0.33 11.12
C SER A 279 -24.38 0.87 11.02
N LEU A 280 -24.58 1.38 9.80
CA LEU A 280 -25.49 2.49 9.48
C LEU A 280 -26.68 2.03 8.63
N GLU A 281 -27.10 0.77 8.73
CA GLU A 281 -28.18 0.21 7.89
C GLU A 281 -29.54 0.89 8.10
N ASP A 282 -29.77 1.53 9.23
CA ASP A 282 -30.95 2.35 9.50
C ASP A 282 -30.96 3.70 8.77
N GLU A 283 -29.80 4.15 8.24
CA GLU A 283 -29.70 5.39 7.48
C GLU A 283 -29.86 5.15 5.98
N PRO A 284 -30.45 6.11 5.22
CA PRO A 284 -30.51 6.02 3.77
C PRO A 284 -29.10 5.91 3.14
N PRO A 285 -28.91 5.12 2.06
CA PRO A 285 -27.60 4.88 1.46
C PRO A 285 -26.79 6.14 1.12
N GLU A 286 -27.47 7.19 0.61
CA GLU A 286 -26.87 8.48 0.29
C GLU A 286 -26.36 9.23 1.53
N LYS A 287 -27.01 9.07 2.68
CA LYS A 287 -26.57 9.67 3.95
C LYS A 287 -25.43 8.91 4.59
N ARG A 288 -25.35 7.58 4.39
CA ARG A 288 -24.27 6.76 4.98
C ARG A 288 -22.90 7.24 4.52
N ALA A 289 -22.74 7.52 3.23
CA ALA A 289 -21.46 8.01 2.69
C ALA A 289 -21.09 9.38 3.30
N GLU A 290 -22.06 10.29 3.46
CA GLU A 290 -21.84 11.58 4.10
C GLU A 290 -21.45 11.44 5.58
N ILE A 291 -22.18 10.62 6.35
CA ILE A 291 -21.88 10.35 7.77
C ILE A 291 -20.46 9.76 7.92
N ILE A 292 -20.11 8.79 7.06
CA ILE A 292 -18.79 8.16 7.11
C ILE A 292 -17.70 9.18 6.81
N GLU A 293 -17.85 10.01 5.78
CA GLU A 293 -16.84 10.98 5.40
C GLU A 293 -16.69 12.11 6.44
N THR A 294 -17.81 12.71 6.85
CA THR A 294 -17.81 13.96 7.64
C THR A 294 -17.71 13.74 9.14
N GLN A 295 -18.13 12.56 9.63
CA GLN A 295 -18.10 12.23 11.04
C GLN A 295 -17.09 11.12 11.30
N ILE A 296 -17.31 9.87 10.85
CA ILE A 296 -16.50 8.72 11.24
C ILE A 296 -15.03 8.90 10.81
N THR A 297 -14.78 9.18 9.53
CA THR A 297 -13.41 9.34 9.03
C THR A 297 -12.69 10.50 9.68
N MET A 298 -13.38 11.65 9.77
CA MET A 298 -12.79 12.86 10.36
C MET A 298 -12.52 12.65 11.83
N ASP A 299 -13.44 12.04 12.59
CA ASP A 299 -13.27 11.79 14.03
C ASP A 299 -12.08 10.87 14.33
N TYR A 300 -11.88 9.82 13.54
CA TYR A 300 -10.70 8.96 13.69
C TYR A 300 -9.39 9.70 13.39
N ILE A 301 -9.34 10.48 12.31
CA ILE A 301 -8.11 11.24 11.98
C ILE A 301 -7.84 12.31 13.05
N VAL A 302 -8.85 13.05 13.45
CA VAL A 302 -8.73 14.10 14.48
C VAL A 302 -8.34 13.49 15.82
N GLY A 303 -9.03 12.46 16.28
CA GLY A 303 -8.74 11.78 17.54
C GLY A 303 -7.31 11.26 17.60
N TYR A 304 -6.84 10.64 16.51
CA TYR A 304 -5.46 10.16 16.39
C TYR A 304 -4.43 11.29 16.52
N LEU A 305 -4.62 12.39 15.80
CA LEU A 305 -3.68 13.52 15.82
C LEU A 305 -3.70 14.27 17.16
N VAL A 306 -4.89 14.44 17.73
CA VAL A 306 -5.07 15.07 19.06
C VAL A 306 -4.35 14.25 20.12
N ASP A 307 -4.50 12.92 20.15
CA ASP A 307 -3.84 12.06 21.11
C ASP A 307 -2.31 12.16 21.02
N VAL A 308 -1.75 12.19 19.81
CA VAL A 308 -0.32 12.41 19.59
C VAL A 308 0.11 13.77 20.16
N LEU A 309 -0.64 14.83 19.90
CA LEU A 309 -0.26 16.18 20.35
C LEU A 309 -0.39 16.37 21.86
N VAL A 310 -1.42 15.81 22.49
CA VAL A 310 -1.58 15.82 23.95
C VAL A 310 -0.37 15.19 24.65
N HIS A 311 0.08 14.03 24.16
CA HIS A 311 1.13 13.27 24.83
C HIS A 311 2.56 13.69 24.44
N TYR A 312 2.74 14.22 23.22
CA TYR A 312 4.07 14.47 22.65
C TYR A 312 4.36 15.93 22.27
N THR A 313 3.56 16.90 22.74
CA THR A 313 3.96 18.30 22.62
C THR A 313 5.19 18.56 23.49
N ARG A 314 6.34 18.75 22.85
CA ARG A 314 7.63 19.10 23.46
C ARG A 314 8.21 20.30 22.73
N PHE A 315 9.19 20.93 23.35
CA PHE A 315 9.84 22.11 22.79
C PHE A 315 11.34 21.88 22.70
N ASP A 316 11.93 22.31 21.61
CA ASP A 316 13.38 22.43 21.46
C ASP A 316 13.92 23.62 22.26
N LYS A 317 15.25 23.76 22.29
CA LYS A 317 15.93 24.84 23.03
C LYS A 317 15.59 26.25 22.55
N ASP A 318 15.18 26.36 21.27
CA ASP A 318 14.71 27.62 20.67
C ASP A 318 13.22 27.91 20.89
N GLY A 319 12.53 27.01 21.61
CA GLY A 319 11.11 27.14 21.89
C GLY A 319 10.19 26.67 20.73
N SER A 320 10.72 26.02 19.73
CA SER A 320 9.94 25.41 18.66
C SER A 320 9.39 24.06 19.11
N ILE A 321 8.19 23.69 18.59
CA ILE A 321 7.63 22.35 18.81
C ILE A 321 8.55 21.28 18.22
N CYS A 322 8.76 20.21 18.97
CA CYS A 322 9.51 19.04 18.54
C CYS A 322 8.72 17.76 18.74
N LEU A 323 8.49 17.00 17.67
CA LEU A 323 7.85 15.68 17.71
C LEU A 323 8.87 14.52 17.76
N ARG A 324 10.14 14.82 18.03
CA ARG A 324 11.23 13.81 17.98
C ARG A 324 10.96 12.65 18.92
N GLU A 325 10.47 12.89 20.12
CA GLU A 325 10.15 11.86 21.12
C GLU A 325 9.06 10.91 20.60
N TYR A 326 8.02 11.45 19.97
CA TYR A 326 6.98 10.65 19.33
C TYR A 326 7.55 9.79 18.18
N ILE A 327 8.38 10.39 17.35
CA ILE A 327 8.99 9.68 16.22
C ILE A 327 9.85 8.52 16.70
N ASP A 328 10.72 8.76 17.67
CA ASP A 328 11.68 7.78 18.20
C ASP A 328 10.99 6.64 18.98
N ASN A 329 9.94 6.94 19.70
CA ASN A 329 9.28 5.99 20.60
C ASN A 329 8.08 5.29 20.01
N VAL A 330 7.37 5.91 19.06
CA VAL A 330 6.12 5.39 18.50
C VAL A 330 6.19 5.22 16.99
N TYR A 331 6.36 6.31 16.23
CA TYR A 331 6.22 6.29 14.77
C TYR A 331 7.09 5.24 14.09
N VAL A 332 8.38 5.15 14.44
CA VAL A 332 9.31 4.16 13.88
C VAL A 332 8.92 2.71 14.19
N LYS A 333 8.16 2.48 15.25
CA LYS A 333 7.72 1.14 15.63
C LYS A 333 6.42 0.73 14.97
N ILE A 334 5.68 1.68 14.39
CA ILE A 334 4.37 1.43 13.83
C ILE A 334 4.26 1.66 12.31
N VAL A 335 5.12 2.47 11.70
CA VAL A 335 4.96 2.91 10.30
C VAL A 335 4.79 1.76 9.31
N ASP A 336 5.63 0.72 9.37
CA ASP A 336 5.53 -0.43 8.47
C ASP A 336 4.52 -1.49 8.96
N ILE A 337 4.26 -1.53 10.28
CA ILE A 337 3.20 -2.40 10.85
C ILE A 337 1.81 -1.87 10.44
N TRP A 338 1.64 -0.54 10.48
CA TRP A 338 0.44 0.13 9.96
C TRP A 338 0.21 -0.25 8.49
N GLY A 339 1.23 -0.04 7.64
CA GLY A 339 1.14 -0.40 6.23
C GLY A 339 0.85 -1.89 6.01
N PHE A 340 1.46 -2.78 6.81
CA PHE A 340 1.17 -4.21 6.75
C PHE A 340 -0.31 -4.52 7.03
N ILE A 341 -0.91 -3.90 8.04
CA ILE A 341 -2.33 -4.13 8.35
C ILE A 341 -3.21 -3.71 7.17
N THR A 342 -2.89 -2.60 6.50
CA THR A 342 -3.67 -2.14 5.33
C THR A 342 -3.62 -3.08 4.14
N VAL A 343 -2.65 -4.02 4.08
CA VAL A 343 -2.60 -5.08 3.04
C VAL A 343 -3.83 -5.99 3.09
N TYR A 344 -4.53 -6.06 4.22
CA TYR A 344 -5.77 -6.84 4.36
C TYR A 344 -7.01 -6.13 3.79
N TYR A 345 -6.88 -4.88 3.32
CA TYR A 345 -8.02 -4.13 2.79
C TYR A 345 -8.77 -4.86 1.65
N PRO A 346 -8.13 -5.50 0.65
CA PRO A 346 -8.85 -6.23 -0.39
C PRO A 346 -9.75 -7.35 0.16
N ILE A 347 -9.38 -7.96 1.28
CA ILE A 347 -10.20 -9.00 1.91
C ILE A 347 -11.44 -8.39 2.58
N ILE A 348 -11.28 -7.24 3.25
CA ILE A 348 -12.42 -6.52 3.85
C ILE A 348 -13.37 -6.00 2.77
N GLU A 349 -12.82 -5.48 1.66
CA GLU A 349 -13.59 -5.01 0.50
C GLU A 349 -14.43 -6.16 -0.09
N LEU A 350 -13.81 -7.32 -0.35
CA LEU A 350 -14.49 -8.52 -0.85
C LEU A 350 -15.63 -8.97 0.07
N LEU A 351 -15.41 -8.99 1.39
CA LEU A 351 -16.42 -9.37 2.36
C LEU A 351 -17.52 -8.32 2.50
N SER A 352 -17.18 -7.03 2.43
CA SER A 352 -18.11 -5.91 2.50
C SER A 352 -19.09 -5.90 1.33
N GLU A 353 -18.63 -6.17 0.11
CA GLU A 353 -19.51 -6.26 -1.09
C GLU A 353 -20.59 -7.33 -0.97
N SER A 354 -20.31 -8.38 -0.21
CA SER A 354 -21.23 -9.52 -0.02
C SER A 354 -21.85 -9.58 1.37
N TYR A 355 -21.77 -8.51 2.17
CA TYR A 355 -22.06 -8.52 3.61
C TYR A 355 -23.41 -9.16 3.98
N VAL A 356 -24.51 -8.80 3.30
CA VAL A 356 -25.86 -9.33 3.57
C VAL A 356 -25.95 -10.85 3.34
N LYS A 357 -25.05 -11.42 2.55
CA LYS A 357 -25.01 -12.84 2.20
C LYS A 357 -23.95 -13.62 2.98
N LEU A 358 -23.20 -12.95 3.85
CA LEU A 358 -22.14 -13.60 4.61
C LEU A 358 -22.72 -14.68 5.55
N SER A 359 -22.09 -15.84 5.54
CA SER A 359 -22.36 -16.86 6.55
C SER A 359 -21.86 -16.39 7.92
N LYS A 360 -22.33 -17.03 8.99
CA LYS A 360 -21.92 -16.70 10.36
C LYS A 360 -20.38 -16.67 10.57
N ASN A 361 -19.63 -17.54 9.89
CA ASN A 361 -18.18 -17.56 9.99
C ASN A 361 -17.51 -16.48 9.17
N GLU A 362 -18.07 -16.11 8.00
CA GLU A 362 -17.60 -14.97 7.20
C GLU A 362 -17.84 -13.65 7.93
N LEU A 363 -18.99 -13.51 8.58
CA LEU A 363 -19.26 -12.35 9.41
C LEU A 363 -18.27 -12.23 10.58
N LYS A 364 -17.93 -13.36 11.24
CA LYS A 364 -16.88 -13.36 12.27
C LYS A 364 -15.52 -12.97 11.71
N LEU A 365 -15.17 -13.41 10.50
CA LEU A 365 -13.94 -13.05 9.83
C LEU A 365 -13.93 -11.55 9.48
N PHE A 366 -15.01 -11.02 8.92
CA PHE A 366 -15.19 -9.60 8.67
C PHE A 366 -14.98 -8.78 9.96
N ASN A 367 -15.70 -9.12 11.02
CA ASN A 367 -15.62 -8.41 12.29
C ASN A 367 -14.22 -8.49 12.92
N GLN A 368 -13.50 -9.59 12.77
CA GLN A 368 -12.14 -9.73 13.29
C GLN A 368 -11.15 -8.85 12.49
N ILE A 369 -11.28 -8.78 11.18
CA ILE A 369 -10.42 -7.90 10.37
C ILE A 369 -10.79 -6.43 10.62
N GLN A 370 -12.08 -6.10 10.70
CA GLN A 370 -12.56 -4.78 11.10
C GLN A 370 -11.98 -4.36 12.46
N PHE A 371 -12.04 -5.24 13.46
CA PHE A 371 -11.45 -4.99 14.78
C PHE A 371 -9.94 -4.67 14.67
N ILE A 372 -9.18 -5.44 13.89
CA ILE A 372 -7.75 -5.19 13.67
C ILE A 372 -7.51 -3.80 13.06
N PHE A 373 -8.32 -3.39 12.07
CA PHE A 373 -8.19 -2.05 11.47
C PHE A 373 -8.50 -0.95 12.50
N VAL A 374 -9.61 -1.06 13.21
CA VAL A 374 -10.02 -0.04 14.19
C VAL A 374 -9.03 0.02 15.35
N GLU A 375 -8.69 -1.12 15.95
CA GLU A 375 -7.84 -1.17 17.13
C GLU A 375 -6.41 -0.70 16.85
N TYR A 376 -5.82 -1.12 15.73
CA TYR A 376 -4.41 -0.87 15.49
C TYR A 376 -4.12 0.33 14.59
N LEU A 377 -5.09 0.79 13.78
CA LEU A 377 -4.87 1.92 12.88
C LEU A 377 -5.65 3.17 13.31
N TYR A 378 -6.90 3.03 13.70
CA TYR A 378 -7.79 4.19 13.77
C TYR A 378 -8.05 4.68 15.19
N ASN A 379 -8.01 3.81 16.18
CA ASN A 379 -8.10 4.26 17.57
C ASN A 379 -6.93 5.19 17.92
N PRO A 380 -7.16 6.21 18.75
CA PRO A 380 -6.11 7.09 19.28
C PRO A 380 -4.95 6.27 19.85
N ARG A 381 -3.72 6.63 19.46
CA ARG A 381 -2.56 5.81 19.82
C ARG A 381 -1.30 6.62 20.02
N HIS A 382 -0.97 6.82 21.27
CA HIS A 382 0.28 7.44 21.71
C HIS A 382 1.35 6.42 22.14
N THR A 383 1.07 5.12 21.99
CA THR A 383 1.99 4.02 22.29
C THR A 383 2.18 3.12 21.06
N PRO A 384 3.30 2.41 20.96
CA PRO A 384 3.50 1.44 19.89
C PRO A 384 2.44 0.33 19.88
N ILE A 385 2.20 -0.26 18.71
CA ILE A 385 1.39 -1.47 18.56
C ILE A 385 2.06 -2.63 19.30
N ASP A 386 1.33 -3.33 20.16
CA ASP A 386 1.81 -4.58 20.77
C ASP A 386 1.77 -5.69 19.73
N LEU A 387 2.96 -6.14 19.33
CA LEU A 387 3.08 -7.20 18.32
C LEU A 387 2.57 -8.56 18.82
N LYS A 388 2.53 -8.81 20.14
CA LYS A 388 2.00 -10.09 20.66
C LYS A 388 0.49 -10.12 20.50
N GLU A 389 -0.17 -9.02 20.83
CA GLU A 389 -1.62 -8.86 20.65
C GLU A 389 -1.98 -8.95 19.16
N LEU A 390 -1.28 -8.19 18.31
CA LEU A 390 -1.50 -8.25 16.85
C LEU A 390 -1.33 -9.68 16.30
N TYR A 391 -0.28 -10.41 16.71
CA TYR A 391 -0.12 -11.82 16.29
C TYR A 391 -1.23 -12.73 16.81
N SER A 392 -1.75 -12.47 18.01
CA SER A 392 -2.91 -13.20 18.55
C SER A 392 -4.14 -12.98 17.67
N ASP A 393 -4.44 -11.74 17.32
CA ASP A 393 -5.58 -11.38 16.47
C ASP A 393 -5.45 -11.93 15.05
N LEU A 394 -4.28 -11.83 14.46
CA LEU A 394 -3.98 -12.47 13.18
C LEU A 394 -4.12 -14.00 13.24
N SER A 395 -3.79 -14.63 14.38
CA SER A 395 -4.03 -16.06 14.57
C SER A 395 -5.52 -16.41 14.58
N ILE A 396 -6.38 -15.53 15.10
CA ILE A 396 -7.84 -15.70 15.05
C ILE A 396 -8.31 -15.64 13.58
N VAL A 397 -7.85 -14.65 12.80
CA VAL A 397 -8.11 -14.58 11.36
C VAL A 397 -7.73 -15.88 10.66
N GLY A 398 -6.53 -16.42 10.93
CA GLY A 398 -6.07 -17.69 10.37
C GLY A 398 -6.96 -18.88 10.72
N LYS A 399 -7.42 -18.95 11.97
CA LYS A 399 -8.36 -20.01 12.40
C LYS A 399 -9.72 -19.94 11.71
N LEU A 400 -10.24 -18.73 11.54
CA LEU A 400 -11.53 -18.51 10.85
C LEU A 400 -11.46 -18.88 9.38
N LEU A 401 -10.36 -18.52 8.70
CA LEU A 401 -10.10 -18.90 7.31
C LEU A 401 -9.95 -20.42 7.15
N HIS A 402 -9.21 -21.07 8.05
CA HIS A 402 -8.98 -22.53 8.00
C HIS A 402 -10.25 -23.35 8.24
N GLN A 403 -11.14 -22.89 9.14
CA GLN A 403 -12.43 -23.56 9.36
C GLN A 403 -13.31 -23.58 8.11
N LYS A 404 -13.22 -22.58 7.25
CA LYS A 404 -13.93 -22.52 5.98
C LYS A 404 -13.34 -23.48 4.94
N GLU A 405 -12.04 -23.60 4.86
CA GLU A 405 -11.36 -24.55 3.98
C GLU A 405 -11.85 -25.99 4.18
N ASN A 406 -12.05 -26.41 5.43
CA ASN A 406 -12.45 -27.77 5.78
C ASN A 406 -13.96 -28.05 5.64
N ASN A 407 -14.82 -27.02 5.60
CA ASN A 407 -16.29 -27.21 5.59
C ASN A 407 -16.92 -27.20 4.19
N GLY A 408 -16.14 -27.18 3.11
CA GLY A 408 -16.52 -27.55 1.75
C GLY A 408 -17.77 -26.92 1.12
N SER A 409 -18.17 -25.72 1.51
CA SER A 409 -19.28 -25.00 0.91
C SER A 409 -18.81 -23.62 0.42
N ILE A 410 -18.35 -23.58 -0.82
CA ILE A 410 -18.04 -22.34 -1.53
C ILE A 410 -19.33 -21.87 -2.17
N ALA A 411 -19.86 -20.73 -1.76
CA ALA A 411 -20.66 -19.91 -2.67
C ALA A 411 -19.69 -19.45 -3.77
N THR A 412 -19.72 -20.12 -4.91
CA THR A 412 -18.95 -19.75 -6.09
C THR A 412 -19.30 -18.31 -6.46
N TYR A 413 -18.33 -17.43 -6.32
CA TYR A 413 -18.41 -16.09 -6.87
C TYR A 413 -18.46 -16.22 -8.39
N VAL A 414 -19.63 -16.01 -8.97
CA VAL A 414 -19.82 -15.94 -10.42
C VAL A 414 -19.45 -14.52 -10.82
N SER A 415 -18.32 -14.37 -11.48
CA SER A 415 -17.94 -13.11 -12.15
C SER A 415 -19.10 -12.58 -12.99
N PRO A 416 -19.40 -11.25 -12.99
CA PRO A 416 -20.51 -10.68 -13.77
C PRO A 416 -20.44 -10.84 -15.30
N SER A 417 -19.43 -11.52 -15.82
CA SER A 417 -19.18 -11.67 -17.27
C SER A 417 -19.92 -12.83 -17.95
N SER A 418 -20.87 -13.53 -17.30
CA SER A 418 -21.59 -14.68 -17.89
C SER A 418 -23.11 -14.53 -17.97
N PHE A 419 -23.67 -13.34 -17.88
CA PHE A 419 -25.07 -13.14 -18.23
C PHE A 419 -25.17 -12.60 -19.66
N GLY A 420 -25.78 -13.42 -20.53
CA GLY A 420 -26.07 -13.12 -21.92
C GLY A 420 -27.03 -11.94 -22.06
N GLU A 421 -26.92 -11.33 -23.22
CA GLU A 421 -27.72 -10.22 -23.71
C GLU A 421 -29.23 -10.43 -23.50
N GLU A 422 -29.84 -9.61 -22.65
CA GLU A 422 -31.21 -9.15 -22.85
C GLU A 422 -31.33 -7.68 -22.39
N SER A 423 -31.87 -6.90 -23.31
CA SER A 423 -31.98 -5.46 -23.35
C SER A 423 -32.63 -4.80 -22.15
N SER A 424 -31.90 -3.99 -21.40
CA SER A 424 -32.33 -2.70 -20.85
C SER A 424 -31.13 -2.06 -20.13
N GLU A 425 -30.76 -0.83 -20.48
CA GLU A 425 -29.58 -0.13 -20.01
C GLU A 425 -29.53 -0.01 -18.48
N PRO A 426 -28.53 -0.56 -17.82
CA PRO A 426 -28.12 -0.11 -16.50
C PRO A 426 -26.86 0.75 -16.64
N LYS A 427 -26.87 1.88 -15.97
CA LYS A 427 -25.75 2.81 -15.87
C LYS A 427 -24.49 2.05 -15.47
N ASN A 428 -23.49 2.08 -16.35
CA ASN A 428 -22.13 1.56 -16.14
C ASN A 428 -21.51 2.14 -14.87
N ILE A 429 -21.50 1.37 -13.79
CA ILE A 429 -20.52 1.56 -12.71
C ILE A 429 -19.25 0.90 -13.20
N THR A 430 -18.48 1.64 -14.00
CA THR A 430 -17.12 1.27 -14.37
C THR A 430 -16.30 1.19 -13.09
N ARG A 431 -15.76 0.02 -12.80
CA ARG A 431 -14.70 -0.23 -11.82
C ARG A 431 -13.61 0.82 -12.03
N LYS A 432 -13.60 1.87 -11.20
CA LYS A 432 -12.55 2.89 -11.27
C LYS A 432 -11.27 2.21 -10.84
N THR A 433 -10.34 2.06 -11.77
CA THR A 433 -8.96 1.69 -11.46
C THR A 433 -8.49 2.55 -10.29
N ARG A 434 -8.07 1.90 -9.20
CA ARG A 434 -7.48 2.57 -8.03
C ARG A 434 -6.43 3.56 -8.54
N PRO A 435 -6.39 4.80 -8.07
CA PRO A 435 -5.34 5.71 -8.45
C PRO A 435 -4.01 5.10 -8.01
N LYS A 436 -3.20 4.68 -8.96
CA LYS A 436 -1.78 4.37 -8.73
C LYS A 436 -1.10 5.70 -8.47
N THR A 437 -1.15 6.15 -7.23
CA THR A 437 -0.65 7.46 -6.84
C THR A 437 0.78 7.34 -6.36
N ILE A 438 1.50 8.19 -6.95
CA ILE A 438 2.74 8.93 -6.67
C ILE A 438 3.22 8.85 -5.22
#